data_1e0058f695d5e46aeb97a57b4afbf081
#
_entry.id   1e0058f695d5e46aeb97a57b4afbf081
#
_cell.length_a   1.000
_cell.length_b   1.000
_cell.length_c   1.000
_cell.angle_alpha   90.00
_cell.angle_beta   90.00
_cell.angle_gamma   90.00
#
_symmetry.space_group_name_H-M   'P 1'
#
loop_
_entity.id
_entity.type
_entity.pdbx_description
1 polymer ?
#
loop_
_entity_poly.entity_id
_entity_poly.type
_entity_poly.pdbx_seq_one_letter_code
_entity_poly.pdbx_strand_id
1 'polypeptide(L)'
;AGAIFGLEVMAIGRMHYTAIFPCLLAAIVADQVGLMWGVHHTHYAMAFIPQMSLWTLAAVMIAGCCFGLAARIFADATRVIGAMMKTHIAYPPLRPFIGGLVVAVAVYLLHADRYIGLGIPVIVDAFQHPLAPWDFLGKLVFTVTSLGSGFKGGEVTPLFYVGATL
;
A
#
# COMPACT_ATOMS: atom_id res chain seq x y z
N ALA A 1 -4.11 -1.13 16.21
CA ALA A 1 -4.46 -0.69 14.85
C ALA A 1 -5.57 -1.56 14.24
N GLY A 2 -5.42 -2.90 14.19
CA GLY A 2 -6.38 -3.79 13.54
C GLY A 2 -7.81 -3.73 14.07
N ALA A 3 -7.99 -3.56 15.39
CA ALA A 3 -9.32 -3.42 15.99
C ALA A 3 -10.05 -2.15 15.50
N ILE A 4 -9.35 -1.01 15.45
CA ILE A 4 -9.92 0.27 14.98
C ILE A 4 -10.21 0.20 13.48
N PHE A 5 -9.30 -0.36 12.71
CA PHE A 5 -9.48 -0.57 11.27
C PHE A 5 -10.73 -1.42 10.96
N GLY A 6 -10.95 -2.50 11.72
CA GLY A 6 -12.13 -3.35 11.58
C GLY A 6 -13.46 -2.62 11.87
N LEU A 7 -13.43 -1.56 12.69
CA LEU A 7 -14.62 -0.75 12.99
C LEU A 7 -14.97 0.24 11.87
N GLU A 8 -13.97 0.71 11.14
CA GLU A 8 -14.14 1.76 10.11
C GLU A 8 -14.39 1.20 8.70
N VAL A 9 -13.81 0.04 8.37
CA VAL A 9 -13.83 -0.53 7.01
C VAL A 9 -15.24 -0.88 6.53
N MET A 10 -16.13 -1.30 7.43
CA MET A 10 -17.48 -1.76 7.04
C MET A 10 -18.48 -0.61 6.79
N ALA A 11 -18.20 0.58 7.30
CA ALA A 11 -19.11 1.72 7.12
C ALA A 11 -18.35 3.04 7.21
N ILE A 12 -17.89 3.56 6.08
CA ILE A 12 -17.24 4.87 6.01
C ILE A 12 -18.16 5.94 6.62
N GLY A 13 -17.73 6.54 7.73
CA GLY A 13 -18.46 7.59 8.44
C GLY A 13 -19.49 7.12 9.46
N ARG A 14 -19.60 5.81 9.75
CA ARG A 14 -20.45 5.28 10.84
C ARG A 14 -19.68 4.25 11.64
N MET A 15 -19.40 4.56 12.91
CA MET A 15 -18.79 3.61 13.84
C MET A 15 -19.85 2.68 14.46
N HIS A 16 -19.70 1.38 14.28
CA HIS A 16 -20.53 0.37 14.96
C HIS A 16 -19.93 0.05 16.33
N TYR A 17 -20.33 0.77 17.36
CA TYR A 17 -19.84 0.59 18.73
C TYR A 17 -20.03 -0.81 19.29
N THR A 18 -21.06 -1.53 18.85
CA THR A 18 -21.32 -2.93 19.24
C THR A 18 -20.24 -3.90 18.76
N ALA A 19 -19.47 -3.54 17.72
CA ALA A 19 -18.39 -4.34 17.19
C ALA A 19 -17.03 -4.12 17.89
N ILE A 20 -16.94 -3.14 18.80
CA ILE A 20 -15.66 -2.80 19.47
C ILE A 20 -15.10 -4.01 20.22
N PHE A 21 -15.90 -4.63 21.08
CA PHE A 21 -15.44 -5.74 21.89
C PHE A 21 -15.00 -6.95 21.07
N PRO A 22 -15.78 -7.48 20.12
CA PRO A 22 -15.36 -8.61 19.30
C PRO A 22 -14.15 -8.27 18.41
N CYS A 23 -14.04 -7.07 17.86
CA CYS A 23 -12.87 -6.66 17.06
C CYS A 23 -11.60 -6.56 17.91
N LEU A 24 -11.71 -6.02 19.13
CA LEU A 24 -10.57 -5.93 20.07
C LEU A 24 -10.11 -7.32 20.47
N LEU A 25 -11.03 -8.19 20.85
CA LEU A 25 -10.72 -9.57 21.24
C LEU A 25 -10.07 -10.34 20.10
N ALA A 26 -10.64 -10.25 18.90
CA ALA A 26 -10.09 -10.89 17.71
C ALA A 26 -8.66 -10.38 17.40
N ALA A 27 -8.41 -9.08 17.51
CA ALA A 27 -7.09 -8.49 17.27
C ALA A 27 -6.05 -8.99 18.30
N ILE A 28 -6.42 -9.08 19.58
CA ILE A 28 -5.53 -9.60 20.63
C ILE A 28 -5.23 -11.09 20.40
N VAL A 29 -6.24 -11.89 20.13
CA VAL A 29 -6.07 -13.33 19.89
C VAL A 29 -5.21 -13.56 18.65
N ALA A 30 -5.46 -12.83 17.55
CA ALA A 30 -4.66 -12.95 16.33
C ALA A 30 -3.19 -12.58 16.55
N ASP A 31 -2.92 -11.53 17.34
CA ASP A 31 -1.57 -11.11 17.70
C ASP A 31 -0.84 -12.20 18.51
N GLN A 32 -1.49 -12.74 19.55
CA GLN A 32 -0.92 -13.80 20.37
C GLN A 32 -0.66 -15.09 19.57
N VAL A 33 -1.59 -15.50 18.73
CA VAL A 33 -1.41 -16.68 17.86
C VAL A 33 -0.25 -16.45 16.88
N GLY A 34 -0.15 -15.24 16.29
CA GLY A 34 0.96 -14.88 15.43
C GLY A 34 2.31 -14.99 16.12
N LEU A 35 2.42 -14.47 17.35
CA LEU A 35 3.63 -14.56 18.18
C LEU A 35 3.98 -16.01 18.52
N MET A 36 2.99 -16.85 18.86
CA MET A 36 3.20 -18.27 19.11
C MET A 36 3.74 -19.03 17.89
N TRP A 37 3.40 -18.60 16.68
CA TRP A 37 3.91 -19.15 15.44
C TRP A 37 5.24 -18.55 15.00
N GLY A 38 5.85 -17.68 15.81
CA GLY A 38 7.14 -17.07 15.52
C GLY A 38 7.07 -15.91 14.53
N VAL A 39 5.88 -15.37 14.27
CA VAL A 39 5.73 -14.16 13.46
C VAL A 39 6.10 -12.95 14.30
N HIS A 40 7.16 -12.27 13.92
CA HIS A 40 7.59 -11.03 14.57
C HIS A 40 7.16 -9.82 13.75
N HIS A 41 6.75 -8.75 14.46
CA HIS A 41 6.46 -7.48 13.80
C HIS A 41 7.74 -6.85 13.25
N THR A 42 7.65 -6.28 12.05
CA THR A 42 8.76 -5.52 11.46
C THR A 42 8.95 -4.23 12.23
N HIS A 43 10.17 -4.01 12.75
CA HIS A 43 10.53 -2.76 13.42
C HIS A 43 11.14 -1.79 12.41
N TYR A 44 10.55 -0.61 12.29
CA TYR A 44 11.06 0.47 11.47
C TYR A 44 11.87 1.42 12.35
N ALA A 45 13.19 1.44 12.17
CA ALA A 45 14.08 2.32 12.92
C ALA A 45 14.44 3.53 12.05
N MET A 46 14.17 4.74 12.55
CA MET A 46 14.62 5.96 11.89
C MET A 46 16.07 6.24 12.26
N ALA A 47 16.93 6.38 11.26
CA ALA A 47 18.34 6.72 11.46
C ALA A 47 18.52 8.18 11.91
N PHE A 48 17.61 9.07 11.54
CA PHE A 48 17.70 10.50 11.83
C PHE A 48 16.32 11.09 12.16
N ILE A 49 16.25 11.83 13.25
CA ILE A 49 15.07 12.62 13.63
C ILE A 49 15.42 14.10 13.45
N PRO A 50 14.84 14.81 12.47
CA PRO A 50 15.15 16.21 12.24
C PRO A 50 14.63 17.09 13.39
N GLN A 51 15.42 18.10 13.75
CA GLN A 51 14.98 19.09 14.74
C GLN A 51 13.86 19.96 14.18
N MET A 52 12.93 20.37 15.05
CA MET A 52 11.87 21.30 14.69
C MET A 52 12.45 22.65 14.28
N SER A 53 12.32 22.98 13.02
CA SER A 53 12.71 24.27 12.44
C SER A 53 11.71 24.71 11.40
N LEU A 54 11.76 25.99 11.03
CA LEU A 54 10.88 26.53 9.98
C LEU A 54 11.08 25.79 8.64
N TRP A 55 12.29 25.40 8.34
CA TRP A 55 12.65 24.62 7.16
C TRP A 55 12.07 23.20 7.22
N THR A 56 12.16 22.55 8.37
CA THR A 56 11.54 21.23 8.58
C THR A 56 10.02 21.29 8.40
N LEU A 57 9.39 22.34 8.92
CA LEU A 57 7.94 22.54 8.75
C LEU A 57 7.57 22.74 7.27
N ALA A 58 8.31 23.58 6.55
CA ALA A 58 8.11 23.78 5.12
C ALA A 58 8.29 22.47 4.32
N ALA A 59 9.32 21.70 4.63
CA ALA A 59 9.56 20.41 3.99
C ALA A 59 8.41 19.40 4.23
N VAL A 60 7.88 19.34 5.46
CA VAL A 60 6.74 18.47 5.80
C VAL A 60 5.47 18.92 5.05
N MET A 61 5.24 20.22 4.89
CA MET A 61 4.10 20.72 4.10
C MET A 61 4.23 20.32 2.62
N ILE A 62 5.41 20.48 2.03
CA ILE A 62 5.67 20.08 0.64
C ILE A 62 5.50 18.57 0.48
N ALA A 63 6.08 17.76 1.38
CA ALA A 63 5.92 16.32 1.39
C ALA A 63 4.44 15.91 1.48
N GLY A 64 3.66 16.58 2.34
CA GLY A 64 2.22 16.35 2.44
C GLY A 64 1.46 16.62 1.14
N CYS A 65 1.82 17.68 0.40
CA CYS A 65 1.27 17.95 -0.93
C CYS A 65 1.65 16.86 -1.93
N CYS A 66 2.91 16.42 -1.93
CA CYS A 66 3.38 15.33 -2.80
C CYS A 66 2.65 14.02 -2.51
N PHE A 67 2.49 13.65 -1.24
CA PHE A 67 1.73 12.46 -0.84
C PHE A 67 0.26 12.55 -1.24
N GLY A 68 -0.38 13.71 -1.06
CA GLY A 68 -1.75 13.95 -1.51
C GLY A 68 -1.92 13.80 -3.02
N LEU A 69 -0.96 14.32 -3.80
CA LEU A 69 -0.94 14.17 -5.26
C LEU A 69 -0.74 12.71 -5.67
N ALA A 70 0.21 12.01 -5.06
CA ALA A 70 0.45 10.59 -5.33
C ALA A 70 -0.79 9.73 -5.02
N ALA A 71 -1.45 9.99 -3.89
CA ALA A 71 -2.70 9.30 -3.51
C ALA A 71 -3.83 9.56 -4.52
N ARG A 72 -3.98 10.78 -5.00
CA ARG A 72 -4.96 11.13 -6.03
C ARG A 72 -4.67 10.42 -7.34
N ILE A 73 -3.41 10.45 -7.80
CA ILE A 73 -2.98 9.76 -9.03
C ILE A 73 -3.25 8.25 -8.91
N PHE A 74 -2.93 7.65 -7.78
CA PHE A 74 -3.19 6.23 -7.50
C PHE A 74 -4.69 5.91 -7.62
N ALA A 75 -5.56 6.67 -6.97
CA ALA A 75 -6.99 6.46 -6.98
C ALA A 75 -7.60 6.66 -8.37
N ASP A 76 -7.21 7.71 -9.09
CA ASP A 76 -7.70 8.00 -10.43
C ASP A 76 -7.22 6.95 -11.44
N ALA A 77 -5.95 6.59 -11.41
CA ALA A 77 -5.36 5.58 -12.29
C ALA A 77 -6.01 4.19 -12.07
N THR A 78 -6.23 3.78 -10.82
CA THR A 78 -6.91 2.51 -10.51
C THR A 78 -8.33 2.50 -11.07
N ARG A 79 -9.07 3.61 -10.94
CA ARG A 79 -10.43 3.74 -11.51
C ARG A 79 -10.42 3.68 -13.03
N VAL A 80 -9.49 4.39 -13.67
CA VAL A 80 -9.38 4.44 -15.14
C VAL A 80 -9.05 3.06 -15.70
N ILE A 81 -8.03 2.38 -15.14
CA ILE A 81 -7.67 1.01 -15.57
C ILE A 81 -8.83 0.05 -15.33
N GLY A 82 -9.51 0.14 -14.18
CA GLY A 82 -10.66 -0.68 -13.88
C GLY A 82 -11.84 -0.46 -14.84
N ALA A 83 -12.11 0.78 -15.24
CA ALA A 83 -13.11 1.10 -16.24
C ALA A 83 -12.72 0.56 -17.62
N MET A 84 -11.46 0.77 -18.03
CA MET A 84 -10.93 0.28 -19.31
C MET A 84 -11.00 -1.26 -19.39
N MET A 85 -10.61 -1.97 -18.34
CA MET A 85 -10.73 -3.43 -18.28
C MET A 85 -12.17 -3.91 -18.39
N LYS A 86 -13.12 -3.22 -17.74
CA LYS A 86 -14.55 -3.55 -17.83
C LYS A 86 -15.12 -3.32 -19.22
N THR A 87 -14.68 -2.29 -19.91
CA THR A 87 -15.16 -1.93 -21.25
C THR A 87 -14.64 -2.89 -22.32
N HIS A 88 -13.35 -3.26 -22.26
CA HIS A 88 -12.73 -4.07 -23.32
C HIS A 88 -12.85 -5.59 -23.07
N ILE A 89 -13.02 -6.01 -21.80
CA ILE A 89 -13.07 -7.42 -21.43
C ILE A 89 -14.39 -7.71 -20.77
N ALA A 90 -15.35 -8.28 -21.54
CA ALA A 90 -16.68 -8.61 -21.05
C ALA A 90 -16.66 -9.70 -19.97
N TYR A 91 -15.78 -10.71 -20.09
CA TYR A 91 -15.70 -11.84 -19.17
C TYR A 91 -14.89 -11.48 -17.91
N PRO A 92 -15.51 -11.37 -16.73
CA PRO A 92 -14.85 -10.86 -15.52
C PRO A 92 -13.59 -11.60 -15.08
N PRO A 93 -13.51 -12.95 -15.10
CA PRO A 93 -12.32 -13.69 -14.69
C PRO A 93 -11.10 -13.47 -15.60
N LEU A 94 -11.32 -13.07 -16.85
CA LEU A 94 -10.22 -12.82 -17.81
C LEU A 94 -9.47 -11.51 -17.51
N ARG A 95 -10.09 -10.56 -16.82
CA ARG A 95 -9.48 -9.27 -16.48
C ARG A 95 -8.23 -9.43 -15.60
N PRO A 96 -8.31 -10.11 -14.44
CA PRO A 96 -7.13 -10.34 -13.61
C PRO A 96 -6.12 -11.26 -14.30
N PHE A 97 -6.55 -12.22 -15.13
CA PHE A 97 -5.63 -13.05 -15.89
C PHE A 97 -4.75 -12.22 -16.84
N ILE A 98 -5.36 -11.33 -17.63
CA ILE A 98 -4.63 -10.45 -18.55
C ILE A 98 -3.75 -9.47 -17.75
N GLY A 99 -4.28 -8.85 -16.69
CA GLY A 99 -3.51 -7.95 -15.84
C GLY A 99 -2.33 -8.64 -15.17
N GLY A 100 -2.51 -9.86 -14.69
CA GLY A 100 -1.43 -10.68 -14.12
C GLY A 100 -0.37 -11.04 -15.15
N LEU A 101 -0.77 -11.37 -16.38
CA LEU A 101 0.16 -11.63 -17.47
C LEU A 101 0.99 -10.37 -17.81
N VAL A 102 0.36 -9.21 -17.90
CA VAL A 102 1.04 -7.92 -18.14
C VAL A 102 2.05 -7.63 -17.04
N VAL A 103 1.65 -7.81 -15.77
CA VAL A 103 2.55 -7.63 -14.62
C VAL A 103 3.72 -8.61 -14.68
N ALA A 104 3.46 -9.91 -14.92
CA ALA A 104 4.50 -10.94 -15.00
C ALA A 104 5.52 -10.66 -16.13
N VAL A 105 5.04 -10.30 -17.30
CA VAL A 105 5.90 -9.92 -18.43
C VAL A 105 6.72 -8.67 -18.11
N ALA A 106 6.09 -7.66 -17.51
CA ALA A 106 6.78 -6.42 -17.13
C ALA A 106 7.87 -6.69 -16.06
N VAL A 107 7.57 -7.51 -15.06
CA VAL A 107 8.56 -7.93 -14.04
C VAL A 107 9.74 -8.65 -14.69
N TYR A 108 9.46 -9.60 -15.57
CA TYR A 108 10.50 -10.37 -16.25
C TYR A 108 11.40 -9.50 -17.14
N LEU A 109 10.81 -8.61 -17.95
CA LEU A 109 11.55 -7.75 -18.88
C LEU A 109 12.33 -6.63 -18.17
N LEU A 110 11.76 -6.05 -17.12
CA LEU A 110 12.36 -4.91 -16.41
C LEU A 110 13.17 -5.32 -15.17
N HIS A 111 13.23 -6.63 -14.84
CA HIS A 111 13.84 -7.14 -13.60
C HIS A 111 13.30 -6.40 -12.37
N ALA A 112 11.97 -6.22 -12.35
CA ALA A 112 11.26 -5.32 -11.43
C ALA A 112 10.73 -6.03 -10.16
N ASP A 113 11.43 -7.10 -9.71
CA ASP A 113 11.03 -7.93 -8.58
C ASP A 113 10.80 -7.14 -7.28
N ARG A 114 11.53 -6.03 -7.10
CA ARG A 114 11.40 -5.15 -5.94
C ARG A 114 10.04 -4.45 -5.82
N TYR A 115 9.25 -4.38 -6.91
CA TYR A 115 7.94 -3.72 -6.93
C TYR A 115 6.77 -4.68 -6.73
N ILE A 116 7.00 -6.00 -6.75
CA ILE A 116 5.97 -7.00 -6.49
C ILE A 116 5.86 -7.31 -4.99
N GLY A 117 4.75 -7.98 -4.61
CA GLY A 117 4.48 -8.35 -3.23
C GLY A 117 4.30 -7.15 -2.30
N LEU A 118 4.53 -7.34 -1.00
CA LEU A 118 4.36 -6.29 0.02
C LEU A 118 5.44 -5.21 -0.04
N GLY A 119 6.67 -5.57 -0.46
CA GLY A 119 7.80 -4.65 -0.53
C GLY A 119 8.37 -4.21 0.83
N ILE A 120 8.10 -4.96 1.90
CA ILE A 120 8.59 -4.65 3.26
C ILE A 120 10.10 -4.43 3.32
N PRO A 121 10.95 -5.26 2.67
CA PRO A 121 12.40 -5.03 2.70
C PRO A 121 12.80 -3.66 2.15
N VAL A 122 12.14 -3.20 1.08
CA VAL A 122 12.41 -1.88 0.48
C VAL A 122 11.92 -0.75 1.39
N ILE A 123 10.79 -0.93 2.09
CA ILE A 123 10.30 0.04 3.07
C ILE A 123 11.31 0.17 4.21
N VAL A 124 11.84 -0.94 4.73
CA VAL A 124 12.87 -0.91 5.79
C VAL A 124 14.15 -0.22 5.30
N ASP A 125 14.58 -0.52 4.09
CA ASP A 125 15.77 0.07 3.47
C ASP A 125 15.60 1.59 3.24
N ALA A 126 14.39 2.05 2.90
CA ALA A 126 14.08 3.47 2.73
C ALA A 126 14.32 4.32 3.98
N PHE A 127 14.23 3.73 5.18
CA PHE A 127 14.52 4.42 6.44
C PHE A 127 16.03 4.50 6.75
N GLN A 128 16.85 3.72 6.07
CA GLN A 128 18.29 3.60 6.34
C GLN A 128 19.14 4.20 5.22
N HIS A 129 18.69 4.08 3.98
CA HIS A 129 19.46 4.49 2.80
C HIS A 129 18.58 5.26 1.80
N PRO A 130 19.17 6.24 1.07
CA PRO A 130 18.46 6.89 -0.03
C PRO A 130 18.20 5.87 -1.14
N LEU A 131 16.95 5.71 -1.53
CA LEU A 131 16.52 4.84 -2.62
C LEU A 131 16.47 5.58 -3.97
N ALA A 132 16.25 4.84 -5.04
CA ALA A 132 16.11 5.45 -6.35
C ALA A 132 14.84 6.32 -6.42
N PRO A 133 14.91 7.54 -6.96
CA PRO A 133 13.79 8.48 -6.95
C PRO A 133 12.57 8.04 -7.77
N TRP A 134 12.68 6.98 -8.56
CA TRP A 134 11.58 6.39 -9.33
C TRP A 134 10.93 5.17 -8.68
N ASP A 135 11.42 4.73 -7.52
CA ASP A 135 10.89 3.53 -6.84
C ASP A 135 9.41 3.66 -6.48
N PHE A 136 8.97 4.84 -6.05
CA PHE A 136 7.56 5.10 -5.77
C PHE A 136 6.68 4.94 -7.02
N LEU A 137 7.17 5.40 -8.20
CA LEU A 137 6.45 5.26 -9.47
C LEU A 137 6.35 3.80 -9.90
N GLY A 138 7.45 3.05 -9.79
CA GLY A 138 7.45 1.63 -10.09
C GLY A 138 6.39 0.89 -9.28
N LYS A 139 6.42 1.06 -7.96
CA LYS A 139 5.42 0.45 -7.07
C LYS A 139 3.99 0.89 -7.39
N LEU A 140 3.79 2.18 -7.62
CA LEU A 140 2.48 2.74 -7.96
C LEU A 140 1.92 2.10 -9.23
N VAL A 141 2.70 2.04 -10.32
CA VAL A 141 2.28 1.47 -11.61
C VAL A 141 1.92 0.00 -11.47
N PHE A 142 2.77 -0.82 -10.84
CA PHE A 142 2.49 -2.25 -10.66
C PHE A 142 1.25 -2.50 -9.80
N THR A 143 1.07 -1.72 -8.72
CA THR A 143 -0.10 -1.84 -7.84
C THR A 143 -1.38 -1.41 -8.54
N VAL A 144 -1.37 -0.26 -9.22
CA VAL A 144 -2.51 0.25 -9.99
C VAL A 144 -2.93 -0.72 -11.09
N THR A 145 -1.96 -1.31 -11.80
CA THR A 145 -2.23 -2.32 -12.85
C THR A 145 -2.88 -3.56 -12.24
N SER A 146 -2.37 -4.06 -11.12
CA SER A 146 -2.93 -5.23 -10.45
C SER A 146 -4.36 -4.97 -9.97
N LEU A 147 -4.58 -3.92 -9.16
CA LEU A 147 -5.89 -3.60 -8.60
C LEU A 147 -6.91 -3.21 -9.68
N GLY A 148 -6.51 -2.40 -10.64
CA GLY A 148 -7.34 -1.99 -11.77
C GLY A 148 -7.76 -3.16 -12.66
N SER A 149 -6.94 -4.19 -12.77
CA SER A 149 -7.29 -5.43 -13.48
C SER A 149 -8.28 -6.31 -12.73
N GLY A 150 -8.60 -5.98 -11.47
CA GLY A 150 -9.61 -6.68 -10.67
C GLY A 150 -9.05 -7.72 -9.69
N PHE A 151 -7.73 -7.71 -9.44
CA PHE A 151 -7.20 -8.47 -8.31
C PHE A 151 -7.77 -7.94 -6.99
N LYS A 152 -8.15 -8.85 -6.13
CA LYS A 152 -8.53 -8.53 -4.75
C LYS A 152 -7.29 -8.52 -3.88
N GLY A 153 -7.01 -7.39 -3.27
CA GLY A 153 -5.83 -7.22 -2.42
C GLY A 153 -5.90 -5.98 -1.54
N GLY A 154 -4.99 -5.90 -0.58
CA GLY A 154 -4.85 -4.73 0.30
C GLY A 154 -4.07 -3.62 -0.39
N GLU A 155 -4.51 -2.38 -0.20
CA GLU A 155 -3.88 -1.19 -0.75
C GLU A 155 -2.90 -0.53 0.25
N VAL A 156 -3.01 -0.86 1.52
CA VAL A 156 -2.32 -0.17 2.61
C VAL A 156 -0.80 -0.31 2.53
N THR A 157 -0.29 -1.55 2.39
CA THR A 157 1.17 -1.77 2.34
C THR A 157 1.81 -1.19 1.08
N PRO A 158 1.22 -1.33 -0.13
CA PRO A 158 1.70 -0.61 -1.31
C PRO A 158 1.75 0.92 -1.15
N LEU A 159 0.76 1.51 -0.46
CA LEU A 159 0.75 2.95 -0.18
C LEU A 159 1.84 3.35 0.82
N PHE A 160 2.14 2.51 1.82
CA PHE A 160 3.30 2.72 2.70
C PHE A 160 4.62 2.66 1.93
N TYR A 161 4.75 1.74 0.98
CA TYR A 161 5.92 1.69 0.11
C TYR A 161 6.07 3.00 -0.69
N VAL A 162 5.01 3.43 -1.36
CA VAL A 162 5.00 4.69 -2.13
C VAL A 162 5.36 5.87 -1.23
N GLY A 163 4.78 5.95 -0.01
CA GLY A 163 5.08 7.03 0.93
C GLY A 163 6.49 6.98 1.50
N ALA A 164 7.09 5.80 1.66
CA ALA A 164 8.45 5.66 2.16
C ALA A 164 9.53 5.96 1.11
N THR A 165 9.18 5.86 -0.19
CA THR A 165 10.12 6.03 -1.31
C THR A 165 9.92 7.34 -2.09
N LEU A 166 8.86 8.11 -1.80
CA LEU A 166 8.57 9.43 -2.34
C LEU A 166 9.31 10.51 -1.56
#